data_d12a4994812bf3a248bab02caf27e0f3
#
_entry.id   d12a4994812bf3a248bab02caf27e0f3
#
_cell.length_a   1.000
_cell.length_b   1.000
_cell.length_c   1.000
_cell.angle_alpha   90.00
_cell.angle_beta   90.00
_cell.angle_gamma   90.00
#
_symmetry.space_group_name_H-M   'P 1'
#
loop_
_entity.id
_entity.type
_entity.pdbx_description
1 polymer ?
#
loop_
_entity_poly.entity_id
_entity_poly.type
_entity_poly.pdbx_seq_one_letter_code
_entity_poly.pdbx_strand_id
1 'polypeptide(L)'
;MTSTPTTRASLLLRLCDSQDHEAWVEFVTLYEPVVYRLLRQNGLQDADARDVMQELFLTVSRNVDRWDPAKDRGSFRGWLRRVVRNLVINWLKHRERRVVAAGGSDLPSMLDLLPAAGEAETAEFDRELERALFHRAGERVRGEVHPQTWQAFWETNMAGLSATDAAAKLGMTVGAVRMAKCRVLARLRAAVSEIEETT
;
A
#
# COMPACT_ATOMS: atom_id res chain seq x y z
N MET A 1 2.06 -20.51 -6.10
CA MET A 1 1.76 -19.47 -7.09
C MET A 1 1.03 -18.38 -6.33
N THR A 2 1.72 -17.34 -5.94
CA THR A 2 1.14 -16.15 -5.28
C THR A 2 0.40 -15.37 -6.35
N SER A 3 -0.93 -15.35 -6.26
CA SER A 3 -1.76 -14.49 -7.10
C SER A 3 -1.44 -13.05 -6.77
N THR A 4 -0.90 -12.30 -7.72
CA THR A 4 -0.67 -10.85 -7.57
C THR A 4 -2.04 -10.21 -7.38
N PRO A 5 -2.26 -9.44 -6.30
CA PRO A 5 -3.55 -8.81 -6.05
C PRO A 5 -3.93 -7.92 -7.24
N THR A 6 -5.16 -7.99 -7.70
CA THR A 6 -5.65 -7.22 -8.87
C THR A 6 -6.67 -6.20 -8.38
N THR A 7 -6.45 -4.90 -8.66
CA THR A 7 -7.49 -3.89 -8.45
C THR A 7 -8.68 -4.23 -9.30
N ARG A 8 -9.84 -4.46 -8.70
CA ARG A 8 -11.02 -4.91 -9.44
C ARG A 8 -11.60 -3.83 -10.33
N ALA A 9 -12.16 -4.27 -11.43
CA ALA A 9 -12.94 -3.43 -12.34
C ALA A 9 -14.10 -2.69 -11.63
N SER A 10 -14.61 -3.22 -10.51
CA SER A 10 -15.72 -2.63 -9.76
C SER A 10 -15.36 -1.31 -9.08
N LEU A 11 -14.24 -1.22 -8.35
CA LEU A 11 -13.80 0.04 -7.73
C LEU A 11 -13.43 1.06 -8.81
N LEU A 12 -12.74 0.62 -9.87
CA LEU A 12 -12.36 1.51 -10.97
C LEU A 12 -13.57 2.09 -11.69
N LEU A 13 -14.62 1.29 -11.91
CA LEU A 13 -15.88 1.79 -12.49
C LEU A 13 -16.56 2.80 -11.58
N ARG A 14 -16.54 2.56 -10.26
CA ARG A 14 -17.09 3.49 -9.27
C ARG A 14 -16.29 4.79 -9.19
N LEU A 15 -14.96 4.73 -9.32
CA LEU A 15 -14.08 5.91 -9.34
C LEU A 15 -14.33 6.82 -10.57
N CYS A 16 -14.89 6.28 -11.65
CA CYS A 16 -15.30 7.10 -12.81
C CYS A 16 -16.51 7.98 -12.50
N ASP A 17 -17.30 7.65 -11.47
CA ASP A 17 -18.33 8.53 -10.94
C ASP A 17 -17.73 9.47 -9.89
N SER A 18 -17.55 10.73 -10.25
CA SER A 18 -17.01 11.76 -9.36
C SER A 18 -17.88 12.03 -8.12
N GLN A 19 -19.12 11.56 -8.09
CA GLN A 19 -20.05 11.68 -6.96
C GLN A 19 -19.99 10.46 -6.01
N ASP A 20 -19.36 9.36 -6.40
CA ASP A 20 -19.15 8.21 -5.50
C ASP A 20 -18.00 8.48 -4.51
N HIS A 21 -18.32 9.29 -3.49
CA HIS A 21 -17.37 9.64 -2.44
C HIS A 21 -16.87 8.42 -1.65
N GLU A 22 -17.68 7.37 -1.54
CA GLU A 22 -17.28 6.15 -0.83
C GLU A 22 -16.18 5.41 -1.59
N ALA A 23 -16.29 5.31 -2.92
CA ALA A 23 -15.24 4.72 -3.75
C ALA A 23 -13.93 5.51 -3.65
N TRP A 24 -14.01 6.85 -3.62
CA TRP A 24 -12.84 7.70 -3.44
C TRP A 24 -12.19 7.53 -2.06
N VAL A 25 -12.99 7.48 -0.99
CA VAL A 25 -12.48 7.22 0.37
C VAL A 25 -11.80 5.86 0.43
N GLU A 26 -12.39 4.84 -0.18
CA GLU A 26 -11.83 3.49 -0.23
C GLU A 26 -10.50 3.46 -0.98
N PHE A 27 -10.42 4.08 -2.14
CA PHE A 27 -9.22 4.20 -2.95
C PHE A 27 -8.09 4.92 -2.21
N VAL A 28 -8.37 6.10 -1.65
CA VAL A 28 -7.40 6.89 -0.90
C VAL A 28 -6.91 6.09 0.31
N THR A 29 -7.81 5.50 1.09
CA THR A 29 -7.45 4.73 2.29
C THR A 29 -6.51 3.56 1.98
N LEU A 30 -6.66 2.94 0.80
CA LEU A 30 -5.79 1.85 0.39
C LEU A 30 -4.44 2.34 -0.15
N TYR A 31 -4.46 3.33 -1.04
CA TYR A 31 -3.27 3.70 -1.81
C TYR A 31 -2.43 4.79 -1.13
N GLU A 32 -3.02 5.63 -0.28
CA GLU A 32 -2.28 6.66 0.46
C GLU A 32 -1.06 6.11 1.23
N PRO A 33 -1.18 5.07 2.09
CA PRO A 33 -0.03 4.55 2.82
C PRO A 33 1.02 3.92 1.92
N VAL A 34 0.61 3.32 0.80
CA VAL A 34 1.52 2.73 -0.20
C VAL A 34 2.34 3.82 -0.88
N VAL A 35 1.65 4.81 -1.44
CA VAL A 35 2.27 5.91 -2.17
C VAL A 35 3.15 6.74 -1.24
N TYR A 36 2.67 7.08 -0.06
CA TYR A 36 3.44 7.84 0.92
C TYR A 36 4.77 7.16 1.25
N ARG A 37 4.77 5.85 1.52
CA ARG A 37 6.01 5.11 1.81
C ARG A 37 6.96 5.12 0.62
N LEU A 38 6.46 4.87 -0.58
CA LEU A 38 7.28 4.93 -1.79
C LEU A 38 7.91 6.30 -2.01
N LEU A 39 7.16 7.39 -1.79
CA LEU A 39 7.69 8.75 -1.88
C LEU A 39 8.78 8.99 -0.83
N ARG A 40 8.57 8.54 0.41
CA ARG A 40 9.57 8.65 1.48
C ARG A 40 10.84 7.83 1.19
N GLN A 41 10.70 6.63 0.63
CA GLN A 41 11.83 5.78 0.22
C GLN A 41 12.64 6.42 -0.92
N ASN A 42 11.98 7.18 -1.80
CA ASN A 42 12.63 7.97 -2.84
C ASN A 42 13.22 9.31 -2.34
N GLY A 43 13.31 9.51 -1.02
CA GLY A 43 14.01 10.64 -0.40
C GLY A 43 13.19 11.93 -0.31
N LEU A 44 11.88 11.91 -0.57
CA LEU A 44 11.02 13.06 -0.36
C LEU A 44 10.84 13.32 1.15
N GLN A 45 10.87 14.59 1.56
CA GLN A 45 10.51 14.99 2.92
C GLN A 45 8.98 14.87 3.13
N ASP A 46 8.53 14.89 4.37
CA ASP A 46 7.10 14.69 4.69
C ASP A 46 6.18 15.68 3.95
N ALA A 47 6.51 16.96 3.95
CA ALA A 47 5.74 17.98 3.25
C ALA A 47 5.69 17.73 1.74
N ASP A 48 6.86 17.49 1.12
CA ASP A 48 6.96 17.22 -0.30
C ASP A 48 6.22 15.94 -0.70
N ALA A 49 6.29 14.89 0.14
CA ALA A 49 5.57 13.64 -0.11
C ALA A 49 4.06 13.85 -0.08
N ARG A 50 3.54 14.67 0.83
CA ARG A 50 2.12 15.02 0.90
C ARG A 50 1.66 15.83 -0.32
N ASP A 51 2.47 16.79 -0.76
CA ASP A 51 2.16 17.60 -1.94
C ASP A 51 2.10 16.73 -3.21
N VAL A 52 3.10 15.86 -3.41
CA VAL A 52 3.12 14.94 -4.55
C VAL A 52 1.96 13.95 -4.48
N MET A 53 1.60 13.48 -3.29
CA MET A 53 0.46 12.59 -3.09
C MET A 53 -0.87 13.26 -3.43
N GLN A 54 -1.05 14.52 -3.04
CA GLN A 54 -2.23 15.30 -3.43
C GLN A 54 -2.32 15.47 -4.95
N GLU A 55 -1.19 15.77 -5.62
CA GLU A 55 -1.12 15.87 -7.08
C GLU A 55 -1.43 14.52 -7.75
N LEU A 56 -0.99 13.39 -7.14
CA LEU A 56 -1.34 12.06 -7.61
C LEU A 56 -2.85 11.85 -7.61
N PHE A 57 -3.52 12.09 -6.49
CA PHE A 57 -4.97 11.86 -6.39
C PHE A 57 -5.75 12.77 -7.33
N LEU A 58 -5.33 14.02 -7.52
CA LEU A 58 -5.89 14.91 -8.53
C LEU A 58 -5.65 14.39 -9.96
N THR A 59 -4.49 13.83 -10.23
CA THR A 59 -4.18 13.24 -11.54
C THR A 59 -5.02 12.00 -11.81
N VAL A 60 -5.20 11.15 -10.80
CA VAL A 60 -6.09 9.98 -10.89
C VAL A 60 -7.52 10.44 -11.15
N SER A 61 -8.05 11.40 -10.39
CA SER A 61 -9.43 11.86 -10.55
C SER A 61 -9.75 12.45 -11.93
N ARG A 62 -8.75 13.02 -12.59
CA ARG A 62 -8.90 13.61 -13.93
C ARG A 62 -8.74 12.61 -15.08
N ASN A 63 -8.19 11.43 -14.81
CA ASN A 63 -7.80 10.50 -15.87
C ASN A 63 -8.32 9.07 -15.67
N VAL A 64 -8.94 8.76 -14.54
CA VAL A 64 -9.43 7.40 -14.27
C VAL A 64 -10.54 6.97 -15.23
N ASP A 65 -11.37 7.90 -15.66
CA ASP A 65 -12.44 7.72 -16.65
C ASP A 65 -11.92 7.40 -18.06
N ARG A 66 -10.68 7.78 -18.35
CA ARG A 66 -10.01 7.56 -19.64
C ARG A 66 -9.08 6.37 -19.64
N TRP A 67 -8.85 5.78 -18.47
CA TRP A 67 -8.00 4.61 -18.36
C TRP A 67 -8.67 3.40 -19.05
N ASP A 68 -7.92 2.77 -19.96
CA ASP A 68 -8.37 1.62 -20.74
C ASP A 68 -7.30 0.51 -20.67
N PRO A 69 -7.62 -0.68 -20.08
CA PRO A 69 -6.66 -1.77 -19.96
C PRO A 69 -6.00 -2.17 -21.29
N ALA A 70 -6.75 -2.07 -22.39
CA ALA A 70 -6.27 -2.42 -23.72
C ALA A 70 -5.26 -1.40 -24.28
N LYS A 71 -5.47 -0.12 -23.99
CA LYS A 71 -4.61 0.97 -24.47
C LYS A 71 -3.42 1.22 -23.56
N ASP A 72 -3.63 1.12 -22.25
CA ASP A 72 -2.62 1.43 -21.22
C ASP A 72 -1.64 0.28 -20.96
N ARG A 73 -1.71 -0.79 -21.76
CA ARG A 73 -0.79 -1.95 -21.75
C ARG A 73 -0.56 -2.52 -20.35
N GLY A 74 -1.65 -2.79 -19.61
CA GLY A 74 -1.48 -3.44 -18.32
C GLY A 74 -2.56 -3.12 -17.29
N SER A 75 -2.28 -3.52 -16.05
CA SER A 75 -3.18 -3.31 -14.93
C SER A 75 -3.25 -1.84 -14.53
N PHE A 76 -4.35 -1.45 -13.88
CA PHE A 76 -4.49 -0.13 -13.25
C PHE A 76 -3.31 0.19 -12.31
N ARG A 77 -2.84 -0.77 -11.55
CA ARG A 77 -1.66 -0.63 -10.68
C ARG A 77 -0.41 -0.26 -11.46
N GLY A 78 -0.20 -0.88 -12.62
CA GLY A 78 0.90 -0.53 -13.51
C GLY A 78 0.79 0.91 -14.04
N TRP A 79 -0.44 1.36 -14.34
CA TRP A 79 -0.69 2.75 -14.71
C TRP A 79 -0.45 3.69 -13.53
N LEU A 80 -1.01 3.40 -12.35
CA LEU A 80 -0.83 4.21 -11.14
C LEU A 80 0.65 4.35 -10.76
N ARG A 81 1.41 3.26 -10.82
CA ARG A 81 2.87 3.28 -10.58
C ARG A 81 3.60 4.21 -11.55
N ARG A 82 3.25 4.17 -12.85
CA ARG A 82 3.83 5.11 -13.82
C ARG A 82 3.50 6.56 -13.49
N VAL A 83 2.28 6.85 -13.03
CA VAL A 83 1.90 8.20 -12.59
C VAL A 83 2.73 8.63 -11.39
N VAL A 84 2.85 7.79 -10.36
CA VAL A 84 3.70 8.06 -9.18
C VAL A 84 5.14 8.36 -9.60
N ARG A 85 5.73 7.49 -10.43
CA ARG A 85 7.09 7.68 -10.94
C ARG A 85 7.26 9.01 -11.67
N ASN A 86 6.36 9.35 -12.56
CA ASN A 86 6.43 10.61 -13.31
C ASN A 86 6.37 11.84 -12.40
N LEU A 87 5.54 11.79 -11.35
CA LEU A 87 5.46 12.86 -10.36
C LEU A 87 6.75 12.98 -9.55
N VAL A 88 7.35 11.86 -9.14
CA VAL A 88 8.66 11.85 -8.46
C VAL A 88 9.74 12.46 -9.36
N ILE A 89 9.82 12.05 -10.62
CA ILE A 89 10.78 12.61 -11.59
C ILE A 89 10.58 14.12 -11.75
N ASN A 90 9.35 14.58 -11.88
CA ASN A 90 9.05 16.00 -12.03
C ASN A 90 9.44 16.78 -10.76
N TRP A 91 9.15 16.23 -9.58
CA TRP A 91 9.55 16.85 -8.31
C TRP A 91 11.07 16.96 -8.19
N LEU A 92 11.82 15.89 -8.52
CA LEU A 92 13.28 15.90 -8.51
C LEU A 92 13.85 16.96 -9.46
N LYS A 93 13.34 17.03 -10.70
CA LYS A 93 13.74 18.06 -11.67
C LYS A 93 13.47 19.49 -11.16
N HIS A 94 12.36 19.70 -10.48
CA HIS A 94 12.05 20.98 -9.86
C HIS A 94 12.99 21.33 -8.71
N ARG A 95 13.34 20.34 -7.89
CA ARG A 95 14.27 20.50 -6.79
C ARG A 95 15.69 20.82 -7.29
N GLU A 96 16.19 20.08 -8.28
CA GLU A 96 17.49 20.32 -8.91
C GLU A 96 17.58 21.76 -9.46
N ARG A 97 16.56 22.19 -10.21
CA ARG A 97 16.52 23.58 -10.73
C ARG A 97 16.59 24.63 -9.63
N ARG A 98 15.92 24.41 -8.49
CA ARG A 98 15.98 25.34 -7.35
C ARG A 98 17.36 25.37 -6.71
N VAL A 99 18.03 24.23 -6.57
CA VAL A 99 19.39 24.13 -6.02
C VAL A 99 20.40 24.82 -6.94
N VAL A 100 20.32 24.59 -8.26
CA VAL A 100 21.18 25.26 -9.25
C VAL A 100 20.95 26.77 -9.25
N ALA A 101 19.70 27.22 -9.19
CA ALA A 101 19.37 28.66 -9.11
C ALA A 101 19.87 29.30 -7.82
N ALA A 102 20.05 28.53 -6.75
CA ALA A 102 20.61 28.98 -5.49
C ALA A 102 22.18 28.92 -5.43
N GLY A 103 22.85 28.62 -6.55
CA GLY A 103 24.31 28.59 -6.67
C GLY A 103 24.98 27.24 -6.32
N GLY A 104 24.23 26.17 -6.14
CA GLY A 104 24.78 24.83 -5.91
C GLY A 104 25.05 24.11 -7.24
N SER A 105 26.33 23.89 -7.57
CA SER A 105 26.71 23.33 -8.89
C SER A 105 27.18 21.87 -8.91
N ASP A 106 27.40 21.22 -7.77
CA ASP A 106 28.14 19.94 -7.70
C ASP A 106 27.42 18.75 -7.04
N LEU A 107 26.09 18.74 -7.02
CA LEU A 107 25.37 17.55 -6.56
C LEU A 107 25.14 16.58 -7.72
N PRO A 108 25.46 15.27 -7.55
CA PRO A 108 25.05 14.25 -8.52
C PRO A 108 23.56 14.34 -8.78
N SER A 109 23.14 14.16 -10.04
CA SER A 109 21.71 14.21 -10.38
C SER A 109 20.93 13.24 -9.50
N MET A 110 19.95 13.74 -8.76
CA MET A 110 19.08 12.89 -7.97
C MET A 110 18.23 11.97 -8.85
N LEU A 111 18.11 12.27 -10.15
CA LEU A 111 17.48 11.43 -11.15
C LEU A 111 18.26 10.14 -11.40
N ASP A 112 19.59 10.19 -11.31
CA ASP A 112 20.46 9.02 -11.50
C ASP A 112 20.38 8.04 -10.34
N LEU A 113 19.85 8.48 -9.19
CA LEU A 113 19.62 7.64 -8.01
C LEU A 113 18.26 6.93 -8.05
N LEU A 114 17.37 7.29 -8.97
CA LEU A 114 16.10 6.60 -9.11
C LEU A 114 16.33 5.21 -9.75
N PRO A 115 15.75 4.14 -9.17
CA PRO A 115 15.79 2.83 -9.80
C PRO A 115 15.26 2.90 -11.22
N ALA A 116 15.88 2.18 -12.14
CA ALA A 116 15.36 2.05 -13.49
C ALA A 116 13.93 1.51 -13.45
N ALA A 117 13.05 2.02 -14.31
CA ALA A 117 11.71 1.47 -14.45
C ALA A 117 11.81 -0.01 -14.82
N GLY A 118 11.36 -0.91 -13.93
CA GLY A 118 11.53 -2.34 -14.15
C GLY A 118 10.85 -3.23 -13.11
N GLU A 119 11.24 -4.49 -13.10
CA GLU A 119 10.69 -5.51 -12.22
C GLU A 119 10.89 -5.18 -10.72
N ALA A 120 12.05 -4.61 -10.37
CA ALA A 120 12.36 -4.24 -8.98
C ALA A 120 11.41 -3.19 -8.42
N GLU A 121 11.11 -2.14 -9.20
CA GLU A 121 10.15 -1.08 -8.83
C GLU A 121 8.72 -1.65 -8.73
N THR A 122 8.38 -2.58 -9.62
CA THR A 122 7.10 -3.28 -9.58
C THR A 122 6.96 -4.09 -8.30
N ALA A 123 7.99 -4.88 -7.98
CA ALA A 123 8.01 -5.71 -6.78
C ALA A 123 7.98 -4.89 -5.48
N GLU A 124 8.54 -3.69 -5.49
CA GLU A 124 8.50 -2.79 -4.33
C GLU A 124 7.08 -2.22 -4.13
N PHE A 125 6.46 -1.74 -5.19
CA PHE A 125 5.07 -1.26 -5.14
C PHE A 125 4.11 -2.35 -4.68
N ASP A 126 4.23 -3.55 -5.23
CA ASP A 126 3.38 -4.70 -4.88
C ASP A 126 3.58 -5.10 -3.42
N ARG A 127 4.82 -5.11 -2.92
CA ARG A 127 5.11 -5.38 -1.50
C ARG A 127 4.49 -4.35 -0.55
N GLU A 128 4.56 -3.06 -0.89
CA GLU A 128 3.96 -2.02 -0.06
C GLU A 128 2.42 -2.10 -0.09
N LEU A 129 1.85 -2.48 -1.23
CA LEU A 129 0.41 -2.72 -1.34
C LEU A 129 -0.03 -3.95 -0.52
N GLU A 130 0.70 -5.07 -0.61
CA GLU A 130 0.44 -6.26 0.21
C GLU A 130 0.51 -5.93 1.71
N ARG A 131 1.48 -5.11 2.13
CA ARG A 131 1.57 -4.64 3.52
C ARG A 131 0.37 -3.80 3.93
N ALA A 132 -0.08 -2.89 3.08
CA ALA A 132 -1.25 -2.05 3.34
C ALA A 132 -2.53 -2.89 3.45
N LEU A 133 -2.72 -3.85 2.54
CA LEU A 133 -3.83 -4.80 2.57
C LEU A 133 -3.82 -5.63 3.85
N PHE A 134 -2.66 -6.17 4.22
CA PHE A 134 -2.51 -6.96 5.44
C PHE A 134 -2.79 -6.13 6.70
N HIS A 135 -2.30 -4.89 6.75
CA HIS A 135 -2.53 -4.00 7.88
C HIS A 135 -4.03 -3.69 8.05
N ARG A 136 -4.70 -3.32 6.95
CA ARG A 136 -6.14 -3.04 6.94
C ARG A 136 -6.97 -4.26 7.35
N ALA A 137 -6.65 -5.44 6.81
CA ALA A 137 -7.26 -6.69 7.22
C ALA A 137 -7.02 -6.98 8.71
N GLY A 138 -5.81 -6.69 9.20
CA GLY A 138 -5.43 -6.84 10.60
C GLY A 138 -6.27 -5.98 11.54
N GLU A 139 -6.44 -4.70 11.21
CA GLU A 139 -7.27 -3.78 12.01
C GLU A 139 -8.73 -4.25 12.06
N ARG A 140 -9.29 -4.64 10.92
CA ARG A 140 -10.65 -5.18 10.83
C ARG A 140 -10.81 -6.44 11.69
N VAL A 141 -9.96 -7.44 11.48
CA VAL A 141 -10.04 -8.72 12.22
C VAL A 141 -9.80 -8.52 13.71
N ARG A 142 -8.92 -7.58 14.10
CA ARG A 142 -8.70 -7.23 15.51
C ARG A 142 -10.00 -6.74 16.18
N GLY A 143 -10.81 -5.97 15.46
CA GLY A 143 -12.12 -5.51 15.96
C GLY A 143 -13.19 -6.62 16.05
N GLU A 144 -13.04 -7.68 15.26
CA GLU A 144 -14.02 -8.78 15.16
C GLU A 144 -13.75 -9.97 16.10
N VAL A 145 -12.53 -10.12 16.59
CA VAL A 145 -12.14 -11.25 17.44
C VAL A 145 -12.01 -10.85 18.90
N HIS A 146 -12.20 -11.82 19.80
CA HIS A 146 -11.97 -11.55 21.23
C HIS A 146 -10.51 -11.10 21.47
N PRO A 147 -10.25 -10.08 22.32
CA PRO A 147 -8.92 -9.52 22.56
C PRO A 147 -7.84 -10.59 22.89
N GLN A 148 -8.18 -11.58 23.69
CA GLN A 148 -7.25 -12.66 24.04
C GLN A 148 -6.91 -13.56 22.86
N THR A 149 -7.86 -13.75 21.91
CA THR A 149 -7.63 -14.48 20.65
C THR A 149 -6.63 -13.73 19.75
N TRP A 150 -6.81 -12.40 19.64
CA TRP A 150 -5.89 -11.54 18.90
C TRP A 150 -4.51 -11.55 19.54
N GLN A 151 -4.44 -11.43 20.87
CA GLN A 151 -3.18 -11.42 21.61
C GLN A 151 -2.40 -12.74 21.47
N ALA A 152 -3.08 -13.90 21.50
CA ALA A 152 -2.44 -15.18 21.26
C ALA A 152 -1.84 -15.30 19.85
N PHE A 153 -2.56 -14.78 18.84
CA PHE A 153 -2.04 -14.67 17.48
C PHE A 153 -0.81 -13.74 17.42
N TRP A 154 -0.90 -12.56 18.02
CA TRP A 154 0.17 -11.57 18.00
C TRP A 154 1.46 -12.10 18.63
N GLU A 155 1.37 -12.67 19.83
CA GLU A 155 2.52 -13.22 20.56
C GLU A 155 3.22 -14.35 19.78
N THR A 156 2.45 -15.19 19.09
CA THR A 156 3.04 -16.31 18.35
C THR A 156 3.55 -15.96 16.94
N ASN A 157 2.96 -14.96 16.26
CA ASN A 157 3.32 -14.65 14.87
C ASN A 157 4.15 -13.38 14.72
N MET A 158 3.95 -12.38 15.59
CA MET A 158 4.67 -11.11 15.51
C MET A 158 5.80 -11.06 16.54
N ALA A 159 5.55 -11.46 17.78
CA ALA A 159 6.57 -11.50 18.83
C ALA A 159 7.44 -12.77 18.79
N GLY A 160 7.10 -13.77 17.97
CA GLY A 160 7.90 -14.99 17.77
C GLY A 160 7.90 -15.98 18.93
N LEU A 161 6.98 -15.87 19.90
CA LEU A 161 6.90 -16.79 21.00
C LEU A 161 6.43 -18.18 20.56
N SER A 162 6.93 -19.22 21.23
CA SER A 162 6.36 -20.56 21.06
C SER A 162 4.91 -20.60 21.56
N ALA A 163 4.12 -21.54 21.07
CA ALA A 163 2.75 -21.71 21.55
C ALA A 163 2.69 -22.04 23.05
N THR A 164 3.73 -22.67 23.61
CA THR A 164 3.85 -22.98 25.03
C THR A 164 4.11 -21.73 25.86
N ASP A 165 5.05 -20.87 25.42
CA ASP A 165 5.39 -19.63 26.12
C ASP A 165 4.24 -18.62 26.06
N ALA A 166 3.59 -18.51 24.90
CA ALA A 166 2.40 -17.69 24.74
C ALA A 166 1.24 -18.18 25.63
N ALA A 167 1.04 -19.49 25.75
CA ALA A 167 0.05 -20.09 26.63
C ALA A 167 0.30 -19.74 28.08
N ALA A 168 1.56 -19.90 28.57
CA ALA A 168 1.98 -19.54 29.91
C ALA A 168 1.77 -18.03 30.17
N LYS A 169 2.19 -17.17 29.24
CA LYS A 169 2.06 -15.71 29.34
C LYS A 169 0.59 -15.24 29.42
N LEU A 170 -0.30 -15.88 28.66
CA LEU A 170 -1.70 -15.46 28.51
C LEU A 170 -2.68 -16.22 29.42
N GLY A 171 -2.20 -17.15 30.24
CA GLY A 171 -3.07 -18.01 31.06
C GLY A 171 -4.00 -18.89 30.21
N MET A 172 -3.53 -19.33 29.03
CA MET A 172 -4.29 -20.15 28.08
C MET A 172 -3.72 -21.57 28.02
N THR A 173 -4.49 -22.51 27.48
CA THR A 173 -3.93 -23.81 27.09
C THR A 173 -3.19 -23.68 25.75
N VAL A 174 -2.17 -24.52 25.53
CA VAL A 174 -1.43 -24.57 24.24
C VAL A 174 -2.37 -24.84 23.06
N GLY A 175 -3.38 -25.69 23.29
CA GLY A 175 -4.42 -25.98 22.28
C GLY A 175 -5.24 -24.71 21.94
N ALA A 176 -5.63 -23.93 22.95
CA ALA A 176 -6.37 -22.68 22.75
C ALA A 176 -5.54 -21.65 21.97
N VAL A 177 -4.24 -21.52 22.25
CA VAL A 177 -3.34 -20.64 21.50
C VAL A 177 -3.24 -21.06 20.03
N ARG A 178 -3.07 -22.36 19.75
CA ARG A 178 -3.04 -22.89 18.38
C ARG A 178 -4.35 -22.62 17.63
N MET A 179 -5.48 -22.84 18.28
CA MET A 179 -6.81 -22.58 17.69
C MET A 179 -7.03 -21.09 17.45
N ALA A 180 -6.60 -20.21 18.36
CA ALA A 180 -6.63 -18.75 18.19
C ALA A 180 -5.83 -18.32 16.95
N LYS A 181 -4.60 -18.84 16.82
CA LYS A 181 -3.76 -18.59 15.63
C LYS A 181 -4.46 -19.00 14.33
N CYS A 182 -4.98 -20.23 14.26
CA CYS A 182 -5.67 -20.72 13.06
C CYS A 182 -6.89 -19.87 12.73
N ARG A 183 -7.68 -19.49 13.73
CA ARG A 183 -8.89 -18.66 13.56
C ARG A 183 -8.57 -17.28 13.02
N VAL A 184 -7.56 -16.60 13.59
CA VAL A 184 -7.16 -15.26 13.14
C VAL A 184 -6.58 -15.34 11.74
N LEU A 185 -5.73 -16.31 11.42
CA LEU A 185 -5.17 -16.48 10.07
C LEU A 185 -6.25 -16.74 9.03
N ALA A 186 -7.27 -17.56 9.35
CA ALA A 186 -8.39 -17.81 8.44
C ALA A 186 -9.19 -16.52 8.17
N ARG A 187 -9.46 -15.73 9.22
CA ARG A 187 -10.16 -14.44 9.08
C ARG A 187 -9.34 -13.39 8.34
N LEU A 188 -8.02 -13.33 8.58
CA LEU A 188 -7.13 -12.43 7.84
C LEU A 188 -7.13 -12.75 6.35
N ARG A 189 -7.06 -14.04 5.97
CA ARG A 189 -7.16 -14.45 4.56
C ARG A 189 -8.46 -14.04 3.93
N ALA A 190 -9.59 -14.28 4.61
CA ALA A 190 -10.90 -13.88 4.15
C ALA A 190 -11.00 -12.35 4.00
N ALA A 191 -10.55 -11.59 5.01
CA ALA A 191 -10.58 -10.13 4.97
C ALA A 191 -9.70 -9.55 3.86
N VAL A 192 -8.49 -10.11 3.62
CA VAL A 192 -7.63 -9.70 2.49
C VAL A 192 -8.34 -9.99 1.18
N SER A 193 -8.89 -11.21 1.01
CA SER A 193 -9.64 -11.58 -0.20
C SER A 193 -10.84 -10.65 -0.45
N GLU A 194 -11.61 -10.34 0.59
CA GLU A 194 -12.74 -9.41 0.48
C GLU A 194 -12.28 -7.98 0.11
N ILE A 195 -11.21 -7.47 0.74
CA ILE A 195 -10.66 -6.15 0.40
C ILE A 195 -10.14 -6.16 -1.04
N GLU A 196 -9.45 -7.22 -1.46
CA GLU A 196 -9.02 -7.38 -2.86
C GLU A 196 -10.21 -7.51 -3.81
N GLU A 197 -11.28 -8.11 -3.36
CA GLU A 197 -12.53 -8.27 -4.10
C GLU A 197 -13.33 -6.98 -4.20
N THR A 198 -13.23 -6.11 -3.24
CA THR A 198 -13.90 -4.80 -3.21
C THR A 198 -13.04 -3.71 -3.87
N THR A 199 -11.73 -3.90 -3.95
CA THR A 199 -10.75 -2.94 -4.47
C THR A 199 -10.29 -3.26 -5.89
#